data_4c5da97202d3a35b80d67c6d959d9a2c
#
_entry.id   4c5da97202d3a35b80d67c6d959d9a2c
#
_cell.length_a   1.000
_cell.length_b   1.000
_cell.length_c   1.000
_cell.angle_alpha   90.00
_cell.angle_beta   90.00
_cell.angle_gamma   90.00
#
_symmetry.space_group_name_H-M   'P 1'
#
loop_
_entity.id
_entity.type
_entity.pdbx_description
1 polymer ?
#
loop_
_entity_poly.entity_id
_entity_poly.type
_entity_poly.pdbx_seq_one_letter_code
_entity_poly.pdbx_strand_id
1 'polypeptide(L)'
;MKKIRNIAFLCAFIAILTVILPSCGDSHANAVLHEKDSIYAIAYSDSLQKISIKSPQGFVYDVKNDVFVFSKGEEKVVYPGSTTKLITALFALSVLPADMVVTAGDELDFVKSGSSVAYIKKGHRLTVEMLVQAMLLPSGNDAAYALSAAVGRSLKENDGLGALEAVEAFINGVNDFAKEIGLCGTNITVPDGYGEAEHFTTTEDMAIIAKLASENEIISRYAAMSEASVVYESGQTNAWVNTNLLLDRNSKYYSPCATGLKTGSISGEYSLVFSFELEGGREYIAGVFGADEKNTRFQDACAIIDYFEALIAA
;
A
#
# COMPACT_ATOMS: atom_id res chain seq x y z
N MET A 1 -36.21 13.28 13.62
CA MET A 1 -35.09 14.12 14.06
C MET A 1 -33.94 13.22 14.50
N LYS A 2 -33.21 12.58 13.55
CA LYS A 2 -31.97 11.79 13.78
C LYS A 2 -31.12 11.83 12.49
N LYS A 3 -30.69 13.01 12.07
CA LYS A 3 -30.01 13.20 10.77
C LYS A 3 -28.72 14.01 10.81
N ILE A 4 -28.09 14.21 11.97
CA ILE A 4 -26.86 15.01 12.05
C ILE A 4 -25.92 14.40 13.10
N ARG A 5 -25.38 13.19 12.87
CA ARG A 5 -24.33 12.64 13.76
C ARG A 5 -23.16 11.97 13.05
N ASN A 6 -23.23 11.69 11.75
CA ASN A 6 -22.15 11.00 11.03
C ASN A 6 -21.23 11.91 10.21
N ILE A 7 -21.57 13.20 10.06
CA ILE A 7 -20.69 14.17 9.36
C ILE A 7 -19.55 14.67 10.28
N ALA A 8 -19.70 14.57 11.59
CA ALA A 8 -18.69 15.05 12.54
C ALA A 8 -17.46 14.14 12.68
N PHE A 9 -17.53 12.85 12.27
CA PHE A 9 -16.39 11.95 12.35
C PHE A 9 -15.46 12.06 11.14
N LEU A 10 -15.98 12.47 9.99
CA LEU A 10 -15.16 12.72 8.79
C LEU A 10 -14.29 13.99 8.96
N CYS A 11 -14.77 14.99 9.73
CA CYS A 11 -14.02 16.24 9.96
C CYS A 11 -12.90 16.12 11.00
N ALA A 12 -12.88 15.09 11.85
CA ALA A 12 -11.84 14.96 12.88
C ALA A 12 -10.51 14.41 12.33
N PHE A 13 -10.53 13.70 11.19
CA PHE A 13 -9.31 13.23 10.54
C PHE A 13 -8.68 14.28 9.62
N ILE A 14 -9.47 15.27 9.16
CA ILE A 14 -9.00 16.36 8.28
C ILE A 14 -8.24 17.46 9.06
N ALA A 15 -8.35 17.49 10.38
CA ALA A 15 -7.74 18.57 11.19
C ALA A 15 -6.24 18.39 11.50
N ILE A 16 -5.59 17.31 11.05
CA ILE A 16 -4.15 17.07 11.27
C ILE A 16 -3.35 17.20 9.96
N LEU A 17 -4.00 17.30 8.80
CA LEU A 17 -3.34 17.41 7.49
C LEU A 17 -3.33 18.87 6.98
N THR A 18 -2.76 19.82 7.74
CA THR A 18 -2.27 21.06 7.15
C THR A 18 -0.82 20.92 6.70
N VAL A 19 -0.54 19.89 5.92
CA VAL A 19 0.62 19.87 5.03
C VAL A 19 0.11 20.48 3.73
N ILE A 20 0.72 21.57 3.30
CA ILE A 20 0.48 22.19 1.99
C ILE A 20 0.90 21.15 0.94
N LEU A 21 -0.06 20.34 0.50
CA LEU A 21 0.15 19.49 -0.68
C LEU A 21 0.17 20.41 -1.91
N PRO A 22 1.15 20.29 -2.80
CA PRO A 22 1.13 21.06 -4.06
C PRO A 22 -0.13 20.67 -4.84
N SER A 23 -0.84 21.68 -5.36
CA SER A 23 -1.97 21.43 -6.26
C SER A 23 -1.48 20.74 -7.52
N CYS A 24 -2.29 19.84 -8.10
CA CYS A 24 -2.02 19.22 -9.40
C CYS A 24 -1.82 20.27 -10.50
N GLY A 25 -0.66 20.81 -10.62
CA GLY A 25 -0.36 21.89 -11.58
C GLY A 25 1.06 22.43 -11.51
N ASP A 26 1.73 22.25 -10.41
CA ASP A 26 3.11 22.72 -10.25
C ASP A 26 4.09 21.54 -10.15
N SER A 27 4.54 21.09 -11.32
CA SER A 27 5.67 20.18 -11.47
C SER A 27 6.98 20.89 -11.15
N HIS A 28 7.28 21.19 -9.91
CA HIS A 28 8.62 21.48 -9.36
C HIS A 28 8.45 21.86 -7.89
N ALA A 29 8.47 20.86 -7.00
CA ALA A 29 8.64 21.12 -5.59
C ALA A 29 10.08 21.56 -5.32
N ASN A 30 10.32 22.88 -5.33
CA ASN A 30 11.50 23.44 -4.72
C ASN A 30 11.36 23.31 -3.20
N ALA A 31 11.92 22.24 -2.64
CA ALA A 31 12.08 22.09 -1.21
C ALA A 31 12.97 23.22 -0.70
N VAL A 32 12.41 24.14 0.08
CA VAL A 32 13.18 25.14 0.84
C VAL A 32 13.82 24.42 2.01
N LEU A 33 15.05 23.98 1.85
CA LEU A 33 15.85 23.37 2.90
C LEU A 33 16.30 24.44 3.89
N HIS A 34 16.08 24.22 5.19
CA HIS A 34 16.66 25.02 6.24
C HIS A 34 18.19 24.83 6.27
N GLU A 35 18.94 25.90 6.53
CA GLU A 35 20.41 26.00 6.39
C GLU A 35 21.22 24.96 7.20
N LYS A 36 20.66 24.36 8.25
CA LYS A 36 21.29 23.27 9.01
C LYS A 36 21.16 21.89 8.37
N ASP A 37 20.17 21.69 7.51
CA ASP A 37 19.94 20.42 6.81
C ASP A 37 20.69 20.36 5.48
N SER A 38 21.23 21.51 5.03
CA SER A 38 21.92 21.61 3.73
C SER A 38 23.22 20.80 3.65
N ILE A 39 23.95 20.63 4.76
CA ILE A 39 25.20 19.84 4.77
C ILE A 39 24.89 18.36 4.67
N TYR A 40 23.80 17.89 5.32
CA TYR A 40 23.31 16.52 5.17
C TYR A 40 22.74 16.28 3.78
N ALA A 41 21.99 17.22 3.22
CA ALA A 41 21.42 17.12 1.89
C ALA A 41 22.48 17.12 0.78
N ILE A 42 23.59 17.86 0.92
CA ILE A 42 24.70 17.87 -0.05
C ILE A 42 25.51 16.57 0.02
N ALA A 43 25.85 16.09 1.24
CA ALA A 43 26.49 14.79 1.42
C ALA A 43 25.58 13.64 0.96
N TYR A 44 24.27 13.79 1.09
CA TYR A 44 23.25 12.88 0.61
C TYR A 44 23.19 12.87 -0.92
N SER A 45 23.15 14.03 -1.61
CA SER A 45 22.98 14.10 -3.08
C SER A 45 24.12 13.45 -3.86
N ASP A 46 25.37 13.64 -3.43
CA ASP A 46 26.55 13.06 -4.09
C ASP A 46 26.70 11.55 -3.84
N SER A 47 26.17 11.05 -2.71
CA SER A 47 26.18 9.63 -2.39
C SER A 47 25.00 8.87 -3.01
N LEU A 48 23.81 9.49 -3.11
CA LEU A 48 22.58 8.86 -3.61
C LEU A 48 22.62 8.43 -5.08
N GLN A 49 23.48 9.04 -5.89
CA GLN A 49 23.75 8.59 -7.26
C GLN A 49 24.38 7.19 -7.36
N LYS A 50 24.73 6.56 -6.22
CA LYS A 50 25.36 5.24 -6.15
C LYS A 50 24.40 4.08 -5.94
N ILE A 51 23.12 4.35 -5.62
CA ILE A 51 22.12 3.28 -5.52
C ILE A 51 21.86 2.73 -6.92
N SER A 52 22.13 1.45 -7.11
CA SER A 52 21.90 0.77 -8.38
C SER A 52 20.87 -0.33 -8.19
N ILE A 53 19.69 -0.17 -8.80
CA ILE A 53 18.64 -1.18 -8.88
C ILE A 53 18.48 -1.67 -10.32
N LYS A 54 18.14 -2.95 -10.47
CA LYS A 54 17.85 -3.56 -11.79
C LYS A 54 16.46 -3.19 -12.27
N SER A 55 15.48 -3.09 -11.36
CA SER A 55 14.11 -2.67 -11.68
C SER A 55 14.12 -1.36 -12.47
N PRO A 56 13.27 -1.21 -13.49
CA PRO A 56 13.25 -0.03 -14.36
C PRO A 56 12.77 1.23 -13.63
N GLN A 57 11.99 1.08 -12.56
CA GLN A 57 11.47 2.19 -11.77
C GLN A 57 11.63 1.90 -10.28
N GLY A 58 11.85 2.95 -9.48
CA GLY A 58 11.93 2.84 -8.04
C GLY A 58 12.14 4.17 -7.35
N PHE A 59 11.89 4.18 -6.05
CA PHE A 59 12.09 5.33 -5.18
C PHE A 59 12.57 4.92 -3.80
N VAL A 60 13.18 5.86 -3.09
CA VAL A 60 13.37 5.82 -1.64
C VAL A 60 12.96 7.17 -1.08
N TYR A 61 12.14 7.14 -0.04
CA TYR A 61 11.60 8.31 0.64
C TYR A 61 12.03 8.28 2.11
N ASP A 62 12.64 9.37 2.58
CA ASP A 62 13.00 9.58 3.99
C ASP A 62 11.77 10.12 4.72
N VAL A 63 11.17 9.32 5.61
CA VAL A 63 9.94 9.65 6.29
C VAL A 63 10.12 10.84 7.23
N LYS A 64 11.25 10.91 7.93
CA LYS A 64 11.53 11.98 8.90
C LYS A 64 11.73 13.34 8.26
N ASN A 65 12.43 13.37 7.12
CA ASN A 65 12.77 14.61 6.43
C ASN A 65 11.74 14.99 5.36
N ASP A 66 10.77 14.11 5.09
CA ASP A 66 9.67 14.30 4.12
C ASP A 66 10.20 14.58 2.71
N VAL A 67 11.21 13.81 2.26
CA VAL A 67 11.88 14.00 0.97
C VAL A 67 12.19 12.70 0.24
N PHE A 68 12.14 12.73 -1.10
CA PHE A 68 12.72 11.67 -1.91
C PHE A 68 14.24 11.75 -1.86
N VAL A 69 14.87 10.64 -1.49
CA VAL A 69 16.32 10.51 -1.43
C VAL A 69 16.89 9.66 -2.58
N PHE A 70 16.03 9.00 -3.33
CA PHE A 70 16.33 8.31 -4.57
C PHE A 70 15.09 8.23 -5.43
N SER A 71 15.24 8.44 -6.74
CA SER A 71 14.20 8.23 -7.73
C SER A 71 14.79 7.70 -9.03
N LYS A 72 14.06 6.80 -9.70
CA LYS A 72 14.42 6.23 -11.00
C LYS A 72 13.15 5.99 -11.80
N GLY A 73 13.07 6.53 -13.02
CA GLY A 73 11.98 6.29 -13.95
C GLY A 73 10.67 6.97 -13.55
N GLU A 74 10.74 8.08 -12.84
CA GLU A 74 9.61 8.85 -12.31
C GLU A 74 8.64 9.35 -13.36
N GLU A 75 9.10 9.59 -14.59
CA GLU A 75 8.26 10.07 -15.69
C GLU A 75 7.29 9.02 -16.26
N LYS A 76 7.37 7.77 -15.78
CA LYS A 76 6.59 6.65 -16.32
C LYS A 76 5.53 6.21 -15.34
N VAL A 77 4.37 5.86 -15.88
CA VAL A 77 3.35 5.16 -15.10
C VAL A 77 3.87 3.82 -14.58
N VAL A 78 3.40 3.43 -13.40
CA VAL A 78 3.65 2.15 -12.76
C VAL A 78 2.38 1.31 -12.85
N TYR A 79 2.52 0.05 -13.22
CA TYR A 79 1.47 -0.95 -13.08
C TYR A 79 1.61 -1.62 -11.71
N PRO A 80 0.80 -1.20 -10.71
CA PRO A 80 1.07 -1.51 -9.31
C PRO A 80 0.88 -2.99 -8.96
N GLY A 81 0.07 -3.72 -9.74
CA GLY A 81 -0.35 -5.05 -9.34
C GLY A 81 -0.91 -5.04 -7.93
N SER A 82 -0.62 -6.06 -7.14
CA SER A 82 -1.12 -6.17 -5.76
C SER A 82 -0.61 -5.12 -4.77
N THR A 83 0.29 -4.20 -5.15
CA THR A 83 0.60 -3.04 -4.27
C THR A 83 -0.58 -2.08 -4.17
N THR A 84 -1.54 -2.11 -5.11
CA THR A 84 -2.86 -1.46 -5.04
C THR A 84 -3.59 -1.73 -3.72
N LYS A 85 -3.37 -2.91 -3.12
CA LYS A 85 -4.06 -3.30 -1.88
C LYS A 85 -3.71 -2.37 -0.69
N LEU A 86 -2.65 -1.58 -0.79
CA LEU A 86 -2.34 -0.56 0.21
C LEU A 86 -3.39 0.55 0.21
N ILE A 87 -3.71 1.13 -0.96
CA ILE A 87 -4.75 2.16 -1.05
C ILE A 87 -6.15 1.56 -0.80
N THR A 88 -6.39 0.33 -1.22
CA THR A 88 -7.64 -0.40 -0.93
C THR A 88 -7.86 -0.53 0.58
N ALA A 89 -6.81 -0.90 1.34
CA ALA A 89 -6.86 -0.99 2.79
C ALA A 89 -7.06 0.37 3.45
N LEU A 90 -6.31 1.39 3.02
CA LEU A 90 -6.43 2.76 3.52
C LEU A 90 -7.85 3.29 3.36
N PHE A 91 -8.40 3.19 2.16
CA PHE A 91 -9.75 3.66 1.89
C PHE A 91 -10.80 2.86 2.68
N ALA A 92 -10.67 1.54 2.74
CA ALA A 92 -11.60 0.72 3.50
C ALA A 92 -11.62 1.08 5.00
N LEU A 93 -10.45 1.26 5.61
CA LEU A 93 -10.32 1.65 7.02
C LEU A 93 -10.75 3.10 7.29
N SER A 94 -10.80 3.96 6.28
CA SER A 94 -11.37 5.31 6.41
C SER A 94 -12.91 5.33 6.41
N VAL A 95 -13.55 4.29 5.82
CA VAL A 95 -15.00 4.20 5.66
C VAL A 95 -15.63 3.26 6.69
N LEU A 96 -14.97 2.13 7.00
CA LEU A 96 -15.55 1.07 7.83
C LEU A 96 -14.81 0.93 9.17
N PRO A 97 -15.55 0.69 10.28
CA PRO A 97 -14.93 0.26 11.52
C PRO A 97 -14.16 -1.05 11.36
N ALA A 98 -12.97 -1.15 11.97
CA ALA A 98 -12.09 -2.31 11.83
C ALA A 98 -12.72 -3.62 12.37
N ASP A 99 -13.58 -3.53 13.38
CA ASP A 99 -14.31 -4.63 14.01
C ASP A 99 -15.64 -4.96 13.32
N MET A 100 -16.04 -4.19 12.30
CA MET A 100 -17.25 -4.48 11.53
C MET A 100 -17.12 -5.84 10.84
N VAL A 101 -18.15 -6.70 11.03
CA VAL A 101 -18.18 -8.04 10.42
C VAL A 101 -18.76 -7.97 9.01
N VAL A 102 -18.00 -8.43 8.05
CA VAL A 102 -18.35 -8.56 6.63
C VAL A 102 -18.66 -10.02 6.31
N THR A 103 -19.73 -10.28 5.58
CA THR A 103 -20.03 -11.60 5.00
C THR A 103 -19.61 -11.59 3.54
N ALA A 104 -18.68 -12.43 3.17
CA ALA A 104 -18.23 -12.58 1.78
C ALA A 104 -19.37 -13.17 0.92
N GLY A 105 -19.61 -12.56 -0.23
CA GLY A 105 -20.73 -12.86 -1.11
C GLY A 105 -20.35 -13.09 -2.57
N ASP A 106 -21.21 -12.66 -3.47
CA ASP A 106 -21.05 -12.85 -4.92
C ASP A 106 -19.91 -12.02 -5.54
N GLU A 107 -19.40 -11.02 -4.83
CA GLU A 107 -18.19 -10.28 -5.24
C GLU A 107 -16.96 -11.19 -5.43
N LEU A 108 -16.95 -12.36 -4.80
CA LEU A 108 -15.87 -13.34 -4.99
C LEU A 108 -15.85 -13.94 -6.41
N ASP A 109 -16.95 -13.86 -7.16
CA ASP A 109 -17.00 -14.33 -8.56
C ASP A 109 -16.17 -13.44 -9.51
N PHE A 110 -15.79 -12.23 -9.08
CA PHE A 110 -14.91 -11.33 -9.85
C PHE A 110 -13.43 -11.68 -9.72
N VAL A 111 -13.06 -12.55 -8.77
CA VAL A 111 -11.66 -12.97 -8.57
C VAL A 111 -11.18 -13.75 -9.76
N LYS A 112 -10.17 -13.24 -10.47
CA LYS A 112 -9.62 -13.90 -11.67
C LYS A 112 -8.91 -15.21 -11.32
N SER A 113 -9.15 -16.24 -12.12
CA SER A 113 -8.50 -17.54 -11.95
C SER A 113 -6.97 -17.42 -12.01
N GLY A 114 -6.27 -18.16 -11.14
CA GLY A 114 -4.82 -18.16 -11.05
C GLY A 114 -4.22 -16.96 -10.30
N SER A 115 -5.05 -16.05 -9.77
CA SER A 115 -4.59 -14.97 -8.91
C SER A 115 -4.40 -15.44 -7.46
N SER A 116 -3.69 -14.62 -6.66
CA SER A 116 -3.47 -14.91 -5.24
C SER A 116 -4.77 -14.82 -4.45
N VAL A 117 -5.04 -15.79 -3.57
CA VAL A 117 -6.23 -15.84 -2.73
C VAL A 117 -5.89 -16.17 -1.28
N ALA A 118 -6.70 -15.67 -0.37
CA ALA A 118 -6.68 -16.00 1.05
C ALA A 118 -7.59 -17.18 1.41
N TYR A 119 -8.20 -17.82 0.39
CA TYR A 119 -9.15 -18.93 0.50
C TYR A 119 -10.44 -18.58 1.23
N ILE A 120 -10.89 -17.33 1.10
CA ILE A 120 -12.19 -16.89 1.57
C ILE A 120 -13.27 -17.45 0.62
N LYS A 121 -14.39 -17.90 1.19
CA LYS A 121 -15.53 -18.47 0.44
C LYS A 121 -16.80 -17.69 0.74
N LYS A 122 -17.75 -17.74 -0.18
CA LYS A 122 -19.10 -17.17 0.05
C LYS A 122 -19.69 -17.70 1.37
N GLY A 123 -20.23 -16.80 2.17
CA GLY A 123 -20.77 -17.08 3.49
C GLY A 123 -19.74 -17.04 4.63
N HIS A 124 -18.44 -16.94 4.37
CA HIS A 124 -17.47 -16.69 5.42
C HIS A 124 -17.68 -15.28 5.99
N ARG A 125 -17.55 -15.18 7.31
CA ARG A 125 -17.69 -13.92 8.04
C ARG A 125 -16.36 -13.53 8.67
N LEU A 126 -15.86 -12.37 8.30
CA LEU A 126 -14.59 -11.82 8.77
C LEU A 126 -14.79 -10.36 9.19
N THR A 127 -14.02 -9.90 10.16
CA THR A 127 -13.95 -8.46 10.41
C THR A 127 -13.22 -7.73 9.28
N VAL A 128 -13.44 -6.42 9.15
CA VAL A 128 -12.69 -5.56 8.23
C VAL A 128 -11.17 -5.73 8.47
N GLU A 129 -10.76 -5.75 9.72
CA GLU A 129 -9.36 -5.98 10.10
C GLU A 129 -8.82 -7.34 9.63
N MET A 130 -9.59 -8.42 9.75
CA MET A 130 -9.22 -9.75 9.23
C MET A 130 -9.11 -9.75 7.70
N LEU A 131 -9.98 -9.00 7.00
CA LEU A 131 -9.91 -8.86 5.55
C LEU A 131 -8.67 -8.08 5.13
N VAL A 132 -8.28 -7.02 5.86
CA VAL A 132 -7.02 -6.30 5.64
C VAL A 132 -5.83 -7.25 5.83
N GLN A 133 -5.82 -8.05 6.90
CA GLN A 133 -4.77 -9.05 7.14
C GLN A 133 -4.69 -10.07 5.99
N ALA A 134 -5.84 -10.62 5.54
CA ALA A 134 -5.94 -11.56 4.43
C ALA A 134 -5.48 -10.96 3.09
N MET A 135 -5.66 -9.67 2.91
CA MET A 135 -5.24 -8.93 1.73
C MET A 135 -3.73 -8.65 1.74
N LEU A 136 -3.15 -8.36 2.90
CA LEU A 136 -1.74 -7.96 3.01
C LEU A 136 -0.78 -9.15 3.03
N LEU A 137 -1.04 -10.22 3.80
CA LEU A 137 -0.12 -11.35 3.96
C LEU A 137 -0.09 -12.21 2.68
N PRO A 138 -1.12 -13.04 2.38
CA PRO A 138 -1.09 -13.92 1.22
C PRO A 138 -1.42 -13.16 -0.08
N SER A 139 -1.65 -11.85 0.00
CA SER A 139 -2.07 -11.02 -1.13
C SER A 139 -3.46 -11.43 -1.68
N GLY A 140 -4.42 -11.78 -0.79
CA GLY A 140 -5.73 -12.30 -1.16
C GLY A 140 -6.56 -11.34 -2.02
N ASN A 141 -6.87 -11.73 -3.25
CA ASN A 141 -7.77 -10.97 -4.14
C ASN A 141 -9.22 -11.12 -3.69
N ASP A 142 -9.59 -12.30 -3.17
CA ASP A 142 -10.86 -12.59 -2.54
C ASP A 142 -11.15 -11.64 -1.35
N ALA A 143 -10.14 -11.39 -0.52
CA ALA A 143 -10.25 -10.41 0.56
C ALA A 143 -10.45 -8.99 0.05
N ALA A 144 -9.74 -8.59 -1.02
CA ALA A 144 -9.87 -7.27 -1.62
C ALA A 144 -11.29 -7.03 -2.18
N TYR A 145 -11.85 -8.02 -2.89
CA TYR A 145 -13.22 -7.92 -3.40
C TYR A 145 -14.27 -7.92 -2.29
N ALA A 146 -14.16 -8.79 -1.27
CA ALA A 146 -15.07 -8.81 -0.14
C ALA A 146 -15.07 -7.46 0.61
N LEU A 147 -13.88 -6.89 0.84
CA LEU A 147 -13.71 -5.62 1.50
C LEU A 147 -14.26 -4.46 0.66
N SER A 148 -13.97 -4.43 -0.64
CA SER A 148 -14.46 -3.38 -1.55
C SER A 148 -15.98 -3.36 -1.66
N ALA A 149 -16.62 -4.53 -1.75
CA ALA A 149 -18.08 -4.62 -1.78
C ALA A 149 -18.71 -4.14 -0.48
N ALA A 150 -18.10 -4.44 0.68
CA ALA A 150 -18.56 -3.93 1.97
C ALA A 150 -18.48 -2.40 2.04
N VAL A 151 -17.37 -1.81 1.58
CA VAL A 151 -17.19 -0.35 1.47
C VAL A 151 -18.27 0.25 0.56
N GLY A 152 -18.45 -0.31 -0.62
CA GLY A 152 -19.43 0.20 -1.59
C GLY A 152 -20.87 0.17 -1.06
N ARG A 153 -21.25 -0.91 -0.35
CA ARG A 153 -22.56 -0.99 0.34
C ARG A 153 -22.71 0.10 1.39
N SER A 154 -21.67 0.35 2.18
CA SER A 154 -21.64 1.41 3.18
C SER A 154 -21.76 2.81 2.56
N LEU A 155 -21.00 3.10 1.48
CA LEU A 155 -21.08 4.38 0.76
C LEU A 155 -22.47 4.66 0.18
N LYS A 156 -23.20 3.62 -0.23
CA LYS A 156 -24.56 3.72 -0.76
C LYS A 156 -25.64 3.59 0.31
N GLU A 157 -25.29 3.41 1.57
CA GLU A 157 -26.23 3.17 2.67
C GLU A 157 -27.23 2.02 2.35
N ASN A 158 -26.76 0.98 1.64
CA ASN A 158 -27.57 -0.12 1.14
C ASN A 158 -26.87 -1.48 1.26
N ASP A 159 -27.15 -2.21 2.33
CA ASP A 159 -26.59 -3.53 2.58
C ASP A 159 -27.01 -4.59 1.54
N GLY A 160 -28.15 -4.37 0.87
CA GLY A 160 -28.66 -5.25 -0.20
C GLY A 160 -28.14 -4.93 -1.60
N LEU A 161 -27.20 -3.97 -1.72
CA LEU A 161 -26.65 -3.60 -3.02
C LEU A 161 -25.93 -4.80 -3.67
N GLY A 162 -26.19 -5.01 -4.96
CA GLY A 162 -25.58 -6.09 -5.75
C GLY A 162 -24.06 -6.01 -5.75
N ALA A 163 -23.40 -7.15 -5.92
CA ALA A 163 -21.94 -7.24 -5.85
C ALA A 163 -21.24 -6.30 -6.85
N LEU A 164 -21.71 -6.26 -8.10
CA LEU A 164 -21.13 -5.40 -9.15
C LEU A 164 -21.26 -3.92 -8.78
N GLU A 165 -22.47 -3.47 -8.46
CA GLU A 165 -22.76 -2.08 -8.10
C GLU A 165 -21.98 -1.65 -6.84
N ALA A 166 -21.79 -2.57 -5.89
CA ALA A 166 -21.02 -2.31 -4.68
C ALA A 166 -19.52 -2.12 -5.00
N VAL A 167 -18.94 -2.98 -5.83
CA VAL A 167 -17.55 -2.84 -6.28
C VAL A 167 -17.35 -1.58 -7.11
N GLU A 168 -18.29 -1.24 -8.01
CA GLU A 168 -18.26 0.01 -8.77
C GLU A 168 -18.33 1.25 -7.85
N ALA A 169 -19.16 1.21 -6.82
CA ALA A 169 -19.22 2.29 -5.84
C ALA A 169 -17.90 2.44 -5.06
N PHE A 170 -17.24 1.34 -4.72
CA PHE A 170 -15.89 1.36 -4.16
C PHE A 170 -14.89 1.99 -5.12
N ILE A 171 -14.86 1.57 -6.40
CA ILE A 171 -13.91 2.08 -7.40
C ILE A 171 -14.05 3.60 -7.57
N ASN A 172 -15.28 4.11 -7.64
CA ASN A 172 -15.50 5.55 -7.70
C ASN A 172 -14.99 6.24 -6.42
N GLY A 173 -15.32 5.69 -5.26
CA GLY A 173 -14.92 6.26 -3.97
C GLY A 173 -13.40 6.25 -3.75
N VAL A 174 -12.69 5.15 -4.12
CA VAL A 174 -11.24 5.09 -3.94
C VAL A 174 -10.51 6.05 -4.87
N ASN A 175 -11.01 6.31 -6.08
CA ASN A 175 -10.44 7.32 -6.97
C ASN A 175 -10.70 8.75 -6.49
N ASP A 176 -11.84 9.01 -5.85
CA ASP A 176 -12.09 10.30 -5.21
C ASP A 176 -11.20 10.47 -3.97
N PHE A 177 -11.07 9.43 -3.14
CA PHE A 177 -10.11 9.41 -2.03
C PHE A 177 -8.66 9.62 -2.50
N ALA A 178 -8.25 9.00 -3.60
CA ALA A 178 -6.93 9.21 -4.21
C ALA A 178 -6.66 10.70 -4.49
N LYS A 179 -7.64 11.40 -5.09
CA LYS A 179 -7.54 12.86 -5.33
C LYS A 179 -7.49 13.65 -4.02
N GLU A 180 -8.31 13.29 -3.03
CA GLU A 180 -8.34 13.95 -1.72
C GLU A 180 -7.00 13.88 -0.98
N ILE A 181 -6.27 12.75 -1.10
CA ILE A 181 -4.94 12.59 -0.51
C ILE A 181 -3.80 13.07 -1.43
N GLY A 182 -4.13 13.74 -2.55
CA GLY A 182 -3.17 14.41 -3.42
C GLY A 182 -2.53 13.54 -4.51
N LEU A 183 -3.08 12.37 -4.83
CA LEU A 183 -2.56 11.53 -5.91
C LEU A 183 -3.00 12.10 -7.27
N CYS A 184 -2.04 12.48 -8.10
CA CYS A 184 -2.29 13.13 -9.39
C CYS A 184 -2.13 12.20 -10.60
N GLY A 185 -1.42 11.09 -10.43
CA GLY A 185 -1.09 10.12 -11.49
C GLY A 185 -1.63 8.72 -11.21
N THR A 186 -2.72 8.60 -10.42
CA THR A 186 -3.28 7.29 -10.04
C THR A 186 -4.69 7.11 -10.58
N ASN A 187 -4.95 5.94 -11.17
CA ASN A 187 -6.28 5.50 -11.58
C ASN A 187 -6.51 4.04 -11.17
N ILE A 188 -7.48 3.81 -10.28
CA ILE A 188 -7.83 2.50 -9.76
C ILE A 188 -9.05 1.98 -10.51
N THR A 189 -8.94 0.81 -11.15
CA THR A 189 -10.05 0.16 -11.87
C THR A 189 -10.50 -1.14 -11.23
N VAL A 190 -9.69 -1.72 -10.34
CA VAL A 190 -9.98 -2.94 -9.59
C VAL A 190 -9.39 -2.86 -8.17
N PRO A 191 -10.01 -3.52 -7.16
CA PRO A 191 -9.56 -3.38 -5.77
C PRO A 191 -8.30 -4.18 -5.45
N ASP A 192 -7.97 -5.18 -6.25
CA ASP A 192 -6.89 -6.15 -6.00
C ASP A 192 -5.61 -5.87 -6.78
N GLY A 193 -5.67 -4.94 -7.75
CA GLY A 193 -4.56 -4.59 -8.63
C GLY A 193 -4.35 -5.53 -9.82
N TYR A 194 -5.25 -6.47 -10.05
CA TYR A 194 -5.20 -7.36 -11.24
C TYR A 194 -5.93 -6.72 -12.43
N GLY A 195 -5.63 -5.42 -12.65
CA GLY A 195 -6.23 -4.58 -13.68
C GLY A 195 -5.53 -4.68 -15.04
N GLU A 196 -6.04 -3.88 -15.96
CA GLU A 196 -5.51 -3.72 -17.32
C GLU A 196 -4.79 -2.36 -17.44
N ALA A 197 -4.50 -1.91 -18.65
CA ALA A 197 -3.70 -0.71 -18.93
C ALA A 197 -4.22 0.58 -18.25
N GLU A 198 -5.52 0.68 -18.00
CA GLU A 198 -6.13 1.84 -17.31
C GLU A 198 -5.92 1.81 -15.79
N HIS A 199 -5.35 0.72 -15.22
CA HIS A 199 -5.04 0.58 -13.81
C HIS A 199 -3.58 0.90 -13.55
N PHE A 200 -3.29 2.13 -13.15
CA PHE A 200 -1.91 2.62 -13.01
C PHE A 200 -1.75 3.58 -11.83
N THR A 201 -0.51 3.85 -11.49
CA THR A 201 -0.06 4.87 -10.53
C THR A 201 1.27 5.46 -10.97
N THR A 202 1.91 6.29 -10.14
CA THR A 202 3.29 6.76 -10.31
C THR A 202 4.14 6.37 -9.11
N THR A 203 5.46 6.55 -9.19
CA THR A 203 6.37 6.34 -8.06
C THR A 203 6.09 7.32 -6.93
N GLU A 204 5.77 8.58 -7.26
CA GLU A 204 5.43 9.63 -6.31
C GLU A 204 4.12 9.31 -5.57
N ASP A 205 3.06 9.00 -6.31
CA ASP A 205 1.78 8.64 -5.73
C ASP A 205 1.88 7.39 -4.84
N MET A 206 2.67 6.38 -5.29
CA MET A 206 2.89 5.17 -4.49
C MET A 206 3.68 5.47 -3.21
N ALA A 207 4.59 6.44 -3.21
CA ALA A 207 5.29 6.85 -2.00
C ALA A 207 4.32 7.48 -0.99
N ILE A 208 3.37 8.31 -1.44
CA ILE A 208 2.31 8.88 -0.59
C ILE A 208 1.42 7.76 -0.03
N ILE A 209 0.97 6.83 -0.88
CA ILE A 209 0.17 5.68 -0.45
C ILE A 209 0.93 4.86 0.60
N ALA A 210 2.21 4.58 0.36
CA ALA A 210 3.03 3.77 1.25
C ALA A 210 3.30 4.47 2.58
N LYS A 211 3.52 5.79 2.58
CA LYS A 211 3.65 6.60 3.80
C LYS A 211 2.39 6.51 4.65
N LEU A 212 1.22 6.80 4.08
CA LEU A 212 -0.05 6.69 4.79
C LEU A 212 -0.32 5.26 5.29
N ALA A 213 0.08 4.25 4.53
CA ALA A 213 -0.05 2.86 4.93
C ALA A 213 0.87 2.48 6.11
N SER A 214 2.11 2.98 6.14
CA SER A 214 3.05 2.76 7.25
C SER A 214 2.60 3.47 8.54
N GLU A 215 1.98 4.63 8.42
CA GLU A 215 1.42 5.40 9.54
C GLU A 215 0.11 4.81 10.09
N ASN A 216 -0.58 3.95 9.34
CA ASN A 216 -1.80 3.30 9.80
C ASN A 216 -1.49 2.08 10.67
N GLU A 217 -1.88 2.09 11.94
CA GLU A 217 -1.56 1.04 12.92
C GLU A 217 -2.01 -0.37 12.51
N ILE A 218 -3.14 -0.52 11.82
CA ILE A 218 -3.64 -1.82 11.38
C ILE A 218 -2.83 -2.32 10.18
N ILE A 219 -2.59 -1.45 9.20
CA ILE A 219 -1.86 -1.82 7.99
C ILE A 219 -0.40 -2.14 8.34
N SER A 220 0.30 -1.26 9.07
CA SER A 220 1.71 -1.46 9.45
C SER A 220 1.90 -2.72 10.27
N ARG A 221 1.03 -2.98 11.26
CA ARG A 221 1.07 -4.19 12.07
C ARG A 221 0.99 -5.47 11.24
N TYR A 222 0.02 -5.58 10.32
CA TYR A 222 -0.12 -6.79 9.51
C TYR A 222 0.89 -6.88 8.38
N ALA A 223 1.27 -5.76 7.78
CA ALA A 223 2.30 -5.74 6.75
C ALA A 223 3.68 -6.22 7.26
N ALA A 224 3.96 -6.03 8.54
CA ALA A 224 5.21 -6.46 9.18
C ALA A 224 5.24 -7.96 9.59
N MET A 225 4.09 -8.65 9.59
CA MET A 225 4.03 -10.06 9.98
C MET A 225 4.55 -10.96 8.87
N SER A 226 5.39 -11.96 9.20
CA SER A 226 5.80 -13.01 8.27
C SER A 226 4.70 -14.04 8.02
N GLU A 227 3.90 -14.34 9.04
CA GLU A 227 2.77 -15.27 8.99
C GLU A 227 1.74 -14.93 10.05
N ALA A 228 0.52 -15.40 9.88
CA ALA A 228 -0.53 -15.28 10.88
C ALA A 228 -1.56 -16.41 10.76
N SER A 229 -2.14 -16.79 11.89
CA SER A 229 -3.32 -17.66 11.95
C SER A 229 -4.52 -16.86 12.44
N VAL A 230 -5.69 -17.13 11.87
CA VAL A 230 -6.92 -16.40 12.17
C VAL A 230 -8.09 -17.38 12.31
N VAL A 231 -9.01 -17.06 13.21
CA VAL A 231 -10.31 -17.74 13.30
C VAL A 231 -11.36 -16.74 12.87
N TYR A 232 -12.10 -17.08 11.81
CA TYR A 232 -13.17 -16.24 11.27
C TYR A 232 -14.37 -16.17 12.24
N GLU A 233 -15.14 -15.10 12.14
CA GLU A 233 -16.40 -14.97 12.89
C GLU A 233 -17.41 -16.08 12.58
N SER A 234 -17.27 -16.75 11.45
CA SER A 234 -18.02 -17.93 11.06
C SER A 234 -17.42 -19.27 11.52
N GLY A 235 -16.31 -19.21 12.29
CA GLY A 235 -15.69 -20.36 12.98
C GLY A 235 -14.63 -21.11 12.18
N GLN A 236 -14.36 -20.78 10.92
CA GLN A 236 -13.27 -21.39 10.14
C GLN A 236 -11.92 -20.85 10.59
N THR A 237 -10.90 -21.71 10.53
CA THR A 237 -9.50 -21.31 10.78
C THR A 237 -8.72 -21.26 9.48
N ASN A 238 -7.88 -20.27 9.34
CA ASN A 238 -6.93 -20.17 8.23
C ASN A 238 -5.56 -19.71 8.75
N ALA A 239 -4.52 -19.95 7.93
CA ALA A 239 -3.17 -19.48 8.18
C ALA A 239 -2.60 -18.89 6.89
N TRP A 240 -1.97 -17.73 7.00
CA TRP A 240 -1.41 -17.01 5.88
C TRP A 240 0.06 -16.72 6.10
N VAL A 241 0.83 -16.83 5.01
CA VAL A 241 2.24 -16.48 4.95
C VAL A 241 2.38 -15.21 4.10
N ASN A 242 3.19 -14.27 4.57
CA ASN A 242 3.45 -13.05 3.84
C ASN A 242 4.27 -13.33 2.59
N THR A 243 3.89 -12.70 1.50
CA THR A 243 4.60 -12.80 0.21
C THR A 243 5.89 -11.98 0.17
N ASN A 244 6.13 -11.12 1.17
CA ASN A 244 7.35 -10.31 1.30
C ASN A 244 8.48 -11.12 1.94
N LEU A 245 9.43 -11.58 1.12
CA LEU A 245 10.56 -12.38 1.55
C LEU A 245 11.58 -11.63 2.41
N LEU A 246 11.50 -10.29 2.50
CA LEU A 246 12.32 -9.52 3.44
C LEU A 246 11.98 -9.83 4.90
N LEU A 247 10.75 -10.34 5.17
CA LEU A 247 10.25 -10.66 6.50
C LEU A 247 10.42 -12.13 6.90
N ASP A 248 10.74 -13.01 5.94
CA ASP A 248 10.92 -14.44 6.19
C ASP A 248 12.36 -14.75 6.63
N ARG A 249 12.54 -15.12 7.89
CA ARG A 249 13.86 -15.45 8.49
C ARG A 249 14.58 -16.61 7.81
N ASN A 250 13.88 -17.43 7.03
CA ASN A 250 14.47 -18.53 6.28
C ASN A 250 14.83 -18.11 4.85
N SER A 251 14.44 -16.91 4.42
CA SER A 251 14.75 -16.36 3.12
C SER A 251 16.18 -15.82 3.07
N LYS A 252 16.86 -16.02 1.96
CA LYS A 252 18.14 -15.36 1.68
C LYS A 252 18.02 -13.82 1.50
N TYR A 253 16.79 -13.31 1.42
CA TYR A 253 16.47 -11.88 1.33
C TYR A 253 16.02 -11.29 2.65
N TYR A 254 16.05 -12.08 3.73
CA TYR A 254 15.65 -11.59 5.04
C TYR A 254 16.47 -10.37 5.47
N SER A 255 15.78 -9.31 5.89
CA SER A 255 16.41 -8.15 6.50
C SER A 255 15.74 -7.85 7.85
N PRO A 256 16.52 -7.80 8.96
CA PRO A 256 15.98 -7.45 10.27
C PRO A 256 15.47 -6.01 10.34
N CYS A 257 15.89 -5.14 9.41
CA CYS A 257 15.47 -3.75 9.32
C CYS A 257 14.11 -3.59 8.59
N ALA A 258 13.67 -4.58 7.80
CA ALA A 258 12.42 -4.49 7.03
C ALA A 258 11.19 -4.53 7.96
N THR A 259 10.26 -3.57 7.77
CA THR A 259 9.05 -3.40 8.58
C THR A 259 7.74 -3.60 7.79
N GLY A 260 7.80 -3.91 6.51
CA GLY A 260 6.66 -4.14 5.62
C GLY A 260 7.07 -3.94 4.16
N LEU A 261 6.22 -3.61 3.20
CA LEU A 261 4.78 -3.41 3.16
C LEU A 261 4.12 -4.46 2.25
N LYS A 262 4.24 -4.32 0.88
CA LYS A 262 3.45 -5.15 -0.04
C LYS A 262 4.17 -5.50 -1.33
N THR A 263 4.08 -6.77 -1.73
CA THR A 263 4.51 -7.25 -3.05
C THR A 263 3.44 -7.01 -4.11
N GLY A 264 3.86 -6.77 -5.36
CA GLY A 264 3.03 -6.72 -6.55
C GLY A 264 3.50 -7.71 -7.63
N SER A 265 2.57 -8.23 -8.43
CA SER A 265 2.89 -9.01 -9.62
C SER A 265 1.75 -8.85 -10.62
N ILE A 266 2.07 -8.47 -11.84
CA ILE A 266 1.11 -8.30 -12.94
C ILE A 266 1.81 -8.54 -14.28
N SER A 267 1.21 -9.35 -15.17
CA SER A 267 1.68 -9.55 -16.54
C SER A 267 3.17 -9.93 -16.70
N GLY A 268 3.74 -10.65 -15.72
CA GLY A 268 5.16 -11.04 -15.74
C GLY A 268 6.10 -9.98 -15.15
N GLU A 269 5.59 -8.85 -14.70
CA GLU A 269 6.32 -7.84 -13.98
C GLU A 269 6.12 -7.98 -12.46
N TYR A 270 7.17 -7.67 -11.70
CA TYR A 270 7.20 -7.83 -10.25
C TYR A 270 7.59 -6.52 -9.57
N SER A 271 6.87 -6.22 -8.50
CA SER A 271 7.05 -4.99 -7.73
C SER A 271 7.12 -5.29 -6.24
N LEU A 272 7.73 -4.40 -5.49
CA LEU A 272 7.76 -4.43 -4.03
C LEU A 272 7.74 -2.99 -3.53
N VAL A 273 6.79 -2.69 -2.68
CA VAL A 273 6.79 -1.51 -1.82
C VAL A 273 7.13 -1.98 -0.41
N PHE A 274 8.14 -1.39 0.20
CA PHE A 274 8.63 -1.82 1.51
C PHE A 274 9.04 -0.63 2.37
N SER A 275 8.97 -0.82 3.67
CA SER A 275 9.52 0.08 4.68
C SER A 275 10.64 -0.61 5.43
N PHE A 276 11.58 0.18 5.91
CA PHE A 276 12.67 -0.30 6.75
C PHE A 276 13.09 0.79 7.74
N GLU A 277 13.48 0.34 8.93
CA GLU A 277 13.96 1.19 10.01
C GLU A 277 15.41 0.87 10.32
N LEU A 278 16.24 1.90 10.38
CA LEU A 278 17.67 1.79 10.67
C LEU A 278 17.98 2.30 12.07
N GLU A 279 19.20 2.07 12.52
CA GLU A 279 19.68 2.50 13.82
C GLU A 279 19.43 3.99 14.07
N GLY A 280 18.94 4.31 15.27
CA GLY A 280 18.53 5.68 15.63
C GLY A 280 17.10 6.05 15.24
N GLY A 281 16.25 5.07 14.83
CA GLY A 281 14.84 5.28 14.49
C GLY A 281 14.64 6.02 13.17
N ARG A 282 15.56 5.82 12.22
CA ARG A 282 15.44 6.38 10.86
C ARG A 282 14.59 5.47 10.00
N GLU A 283 13.41 5.93 9.66
CA GLU A 283 12.45 5.20 8.84
C GLU A 283 12.51 5.67 7.39
N TYR A 284 12.54 4.69 6.48
CA TYR A 284 12.49 4.88 5.05
C TYR A 284 11.39 4.04 4.42
N ILE A 285 10.79 4.58 3.38
CA ILE A 285 9.85 3.87 2.51
C ILE A 285 10.47 3.78 1.13
N ALA A 286 10.41 2.62 0.52
CA ALA A 286 10.96 2.40 -0.80
C ALA A 286 10.03 1.58 -1.68
N GLY A 287 10.17 1.76 -2.99
CA GLY A 287 9.45 0.98 -3.99
C GLY A 287 10.34 0.64 -5.16
N VAL A 288 10.18 -0.57 -5.69
CA VAL A 288 10.81 -1.04 -6.94
C VAL A 288 9.72 -1.69 -7.80
N PHE A 289 9.70 -1.35 -9.10
CA PHE A 289 8.60 -1.71 -10.00
C PHE A 289 9.11 -2.16 -11.36
N GLY A 290 8.32 -3.03 -12.01
CA GLY A 290 8.58 -3.49 -13.36
C GLY A 290 9.75 -4.46 -13.49
N ALA A 291 10.18 -5.12 -12.40
CA ALA A 291 11.20 -6.16 -12.47
C ALA A 291 10.71 -7.33 -13.33
N ASP A 292 11.55 -7.82 -14.25
CA ASP A 292 11.26 -8.92 -15.18
C ASP A 292 11.36 -10.31 -14.53
N GLU A 293 12.06 -10.41 -13.38
CA GLU A 293 12.18 -11.64 -12.60
C GLU A 293 11.63 -11.45 -11.17
N LYS A 294 10.93 -12.47 -10.67
CA LYS A 294 10.29 -12.45 -9.34
C LYS A 294 11.24 -12.05 -8.20
N ASN A 295 12.49 -12.47 -8.28
CA ASN A 295 13.45 -12.26 -7.21
C ASN A 295 14.22 -10.94 -7.33
N THR A 296 14.22 -10.32 -8.50
CA THR A 296 14.92 -9.05 -8.74
C THR A 296 14.43 -7.96 -7.79
N ARG A 297 13.12 -7.87 -7.53
CA ARG A 297 12.56 -6.90 -6.56
C ARG A 297 13.13 -7.04 -5.14
N PHE A 298 13.46 -8.26 -4.70
CA PHE A 298 14.09 -8.50 -3.39
C PHE A 298 15.59 -8.23 -3.41
N GLN A 299 16.27 -8.51 -4.52
CA GLN A 299 17.69 -8.14 -4.71
C GLN A 299 17.85 -6.64 -4.66
N ASP A 300 17.00 -5.89 -5.35
CA ASP A 300 17.00 -4.44 -5.36
C ASP A 300 16.69 -3.86 -3.97
N ALA A 301 15.71 -4.45 -3.27
CA ALA A 301 15.38 -4.03 -1.91
C ALA A 301 16.54 -4.24 -0.94
N CYS A 302 17.21 -5.41 -0.96
CA CYS A 302 18.42 -5.64 -0.16
C CYS A 302 19.51 -4.64 -0.52
N ALA A 303 19.76 -4.38 -1.81
CA ALA A 303 20.77 -3.41 -2.23
C ALA A 303 20.48 -1.99 -1.72
N ILE A 304 19.20 -1.59 -1.66
CA ILE A 304 18.80 -0.32 -1.08
C ILE A 304 19.06 -0.32 0.43
N ILE A 305 18.63 -1.33 1.16
CA ILE A 305 18.80 -1.42 2.62
C ILE A 305 20.29 -1.41 2.97
N ASP A 306 21.10 -2.30 2.34
CA ASP A 306 22.55 -2.40 2.57
C ASP A 306 23.28 -1.07 2.33
N TYR A 307 22.84 -0.32 1.30
CA TYR A 307 23.39 0.99 1.00
C TYR A 307 23.15 2.00 2.14
N PHE A 308 21.91 2.06 2.66
CA PHE A 308 21.57 2.99 3.74
C PHE A 308 22.18 2.56 5.08
N GLU A 309 22.30 1.26 5.37
CA GLU A 309 23.04 0.75 6.53
C GLU A 309 24.50 1.19 6.49
N ALA A 310 25.16 1.03 5.34
CA ALA A 310 26.54 1.45 5.16
C ALA A 310 26.73 2.98 5.28
N LEU A 311 25.75 3.76 4.81
CA LEU A 311 25.78 5.22 4.91
C LEU A 311 25.68 5.72 6.35
N ILE A 312 24.94 5.02 7.22
CA ILE A 312 24.78 5.38 8.65
C ILE A 312 25.99 4.93 9.46
N ALA A 313 26.64 3.83 9.06
CA ALA A 313 27.82 3.30 9.74
C ALA A 313 29.12 4.08 9.44
N ALA A 314 29.14 4.96 8.43
CA ALA A 314 30.28 5.76 7.98
C ALA A 314 30.36 7.12 8.67
#